data_68cab4a38617ff3dec302df3cf4c8612
#
_entry.id   68cab4a38617ff3dec302df3cf4c8612
#
_cell.length_a   1.000
_cell.length_b   1.000
_cell.length_c   1.000
_cell.angle_alpha   90.00
_cell.angle_beta   90.00
_cell.angle_gamma   90.00
#
_symmetry.space_group_name_H-M   'P 1'
#
loop_
_entity.id
_entity.type
_entity.pdbx_description
1 polymer ?
#
loop_
_entity_poly.entity_id
_entity_poly.type
_entity_poly.pdbx_seq_one_letter_code
_entity_poly.pdbx_strand_id
1 'polypeptide(L)'
;EKENYLVIDVRDEAAYKEGHLKHAINIPTSEIDKSIEQIRTWRDKKVVVYSDDANKTKEAVEKLTKQGFKDVTSAQSTKEYSYEFVKYTTLNSSKFQDALLDTNSNKVFLDAREKKDFDEKHAAGAKNVDSKNLDNLQSILPEDKETPIYVYCYSGNRSSVVSQKLIDLGYKNVYNALDGTKEFNYKFEIADCCTEPGTKSDSNHDHSSHNHGSNSNSTEKKDDHSGHNH
;
A
#
# COMPACT_ATOMS: atom_id res chain seq x y z
N GLU A 1 -19.56 5.39 -1.64
CA GLU A 1 -18.30 5.18 -2.38
C GLU A 1 -17.41 6.41 -2.24
N LYS A 2 -16.11 6.23 -2.47
CA LYS A 2 -15.15 7.34 -2.47
C LYS A 2 -15.38 8.22 -3.70
N GLU A 3 -15.55 9.50 -3.46
CA GLU A 3 -15.67 10.51 -4.50
C GLU A 3 -14.30 10.97 -5.01
N ASN A 4 -14.26 11.70 -6.12
CA ASN A 4 -13.01 12.23 -6.67
C ASN A 4 -12.58 13.54 -5.97
N TYR A 5 -12.65 13.55 -4.66
CA TYR A 5 -12.14 14.62 -3.81
C TYR A 5 -11.51 14.07 -2.54
N LEU A 6 -10.61 14.83 -1.95
CA LEU A 6 -9.94 14.48 -0.71
C LEU A 6 -10.73 15.06 0.48
N VAL A 7 -10.99 14.25 1.48
CA VAL A 7 -11.55 14.71 2.77
C VAL A 7 -10.44 14.71 3.82
N ILE A 8 -10.25 15.84 4.48
CA ILE A 8 -9.25 16.00 5.54
C ILE A 8 -9.97 16.33 6.85
N ASP A 9 -9.78 15.48 7.84
CA ASP A 9 -10.11 15.76 9.23
C ASP A 9 -8.94 16.52 9.87
N VAL A 10 -9.17 17.77 10.25
CA VAL A 10 -8.13 18.61 10.84
C VAL A 10 -8.19 18.68 12.38
N ARG A 11 -9.02 17.81 12.99
CA ARG A 11 -9.02 17.60 14.44
C ARG A 11 -7.74 16.87 14.87
N ASP A 12 -7.52 16.83 16.19
CA ASP A 12 -6.42 16.06 16.76
C ASP A 12 -6.59 14.56 16.48
N GLU A 13 -5.49 13.83 16.48
CA GLU A 13 -5.46 12.40 16.19
C GLU A 13 -6.37 11.58 17.13
N ALA A 14 -6.45 11.96 18.42
CA ALA A 14 -7.31 11.30 19.37
C ALA A 14 -8.80 11.39 18.97
N ALA A 15 -9.27 12.58 18.58
CA ALA A 15 -10.63 12.78 18.11
C ALA A 15 -10.92 12.02 16.82
N TYR A 16 -9.95 11.99 15.89
CA TYR A 16 -10.05 11.21 14.65
C TYR A 16 -10.20 9.71 14.95
N LYS A 17 -9.42 9.16 15.86
CA LYS A 17 -9.47 7.74 16.25
C LYS A 17 -10.78 7.34 16.92
N GLU A 18 -11.43 8.24 17.64
CA GLU A 18 -12.74 7.97 18.22
C GLU A 18 -13.84 7.83 17.16
N GLY A 19 -13.68 8.47 16.03
CA GLY A 19 -14.58 8.39 14.90
C GLY A 19 -14.40 9.56 13.93
N HIS A 20 -14.46 9.26 12.64
CA HIS A 20 -14.26 10.23 11.56
C HIS A 20 -15.08 9.87 10.32
N LEU A 21 -15.17 10.80 9.38
CA LEU A 21 -15.86 10.57 8.11
C LEU A 21 -15.16 9.47 7.30
N LYS A 22 -15.97 8.63 6.68
CA LYS A 22 -15.47 7.59 5.77
C LYS A 22 -14.58 8.21 4.68
N HIS A 23 -13.44 7.60 4.41
CA HIS A 23 -12.40 8.06 3.49
C HIS A 23 -11.67 9.36 3.90
N ALA A 24 -11.93 9.91 5.06
CA ALA A 24 -11.15 11.05 5.55
C ALA A 24 -9.78 10.60 6.04
N ILE A 25 -8.74 11.34 5.64
CA ILE A 25 -7.41 11.26 6.25
C ILE A 25 -7.31 12.27 7.40
N ASN A 26 -6.44 12.01 8.35
CA ASN A 26 -6.19 12.95 9.45
C ASN A 26 -4.93 13.78 9.19
N ILE A 27 -5.08 15.07 9.15
CA ILE A 27 -3.99 16.04 9.16
C ILE A 27 -4.39 17.17 10.12
N PRO A 28 -4.00 17.11 11.39
CA PRO A 28 -4.27 18.20 12.34
C PRO A 28 -3.82 19.55 11.78
N THR A 29 -4.55 20.61 12.09
CA THR A 29 -4.28 21.97 11.58
C THR A 29 -2.80 22.38 11.75
N SER A 30 -2.19 22.00 12.88
CA SER A 30 -0.77 22.25 13.16
C SER A 30 0.22 21.50 12.27
N GLU A 31 -0.22 20.41 11.62
CA GLU A 31 0.63 19.52 10.82
C GLU A 31 0.47 19.75 9.29
N ILE A 32 -0.43 20.64 8.87
CA ILE A 32 -0.74 20.84 7.44
C ILE A 32 0.51 21.18 6.66
N ASP A 33 1.30 22.16 7.11
CA ASP A 33 2.49 22.62 6.37
C ASP A 33 3.55 21.52 6.17
N LYS A 34 3.67 20.59 7.12
CA LYS A 34 4.58 19.46 7.05
C LYS A 34 4.04 18.31 6.16
N SER A 35 2.73 18.28 5.95
CA SER A 35 2.05 17.18 5.24
C SER A 35 1.75 17.48 3.77
N ILE A 36 2.07 18.68 3.29
CA ILE A 36 1.73 19.15 1.94
C ILE A 36 2.22 18.21 0.84
N GLU A 37 3.46 17.73 0.94
CA GLU A 37 4.03 16.85 -0.08
C GLU A 37 3.31 15.49 -0.17
N GLN A 38 2.76 15.00 0.93
CA GLN A 38 2.01 13.75 0.98
C GLN A 38 0.67 13.81 0.25
N ILE A 39 0.11 15.02 0.08
CA ILE A 39 -1.18 15.26 -0.57
C ILE A 39 -1.07 16.11 -1.83
N ARG A 40 0.16 16.30 -2.34
CA ARG A 40 0.43 17.17 -3.50
C ARG A 40 -0.36 16.81 -4.75
N THR A 41 -0.66 15.53 -4.96
CA THR A 41 -1.46 15.04 -6.11
C THR A 41 -2.90 15.55 -6.11
N TRP A 42 -3.34 16.14 -5.00
CA TRP A 42 -4.69 16.70 -4.82
C TRP A 42 -4.76 18.21 -5.05
N ARG A 43 -3.64 18.90 -5.40
CA ARG A 43 -3.61 20.36 -5.57
C ARG A 43 -4.61 20.91 -6.59
N ASP A 44 -4.83 20.16 -7.67
CA ASP A 44 -5.74 20.56 -8.76
C ASP A 44 -7.13 19.90 -8.65
N LYS A 45 -7.40 19.22 -7.56
CA LYS A 45 -8.66 18.52 -7.27
C LYS A 45 -9.34 19.15 -6.06
N LYS A 46 -10.61 18.83 -5.90
CA LYS A 46 -11.38 19.29 -4.74
C LYS A 46 -10.86 18.68 -3.45
N VAL A 47 -10.67 19.54 -2.45
CA VAL A 47 -10.33 19.16 -1.08
C VAL A 47 -11.40 19.70 -0.15
N VAL A 48 -11.94 18.84 0.69
CA VAL A 48 -12.92 19.20 1.71
C VAL A 48 -12.29 19.02 3.08
N VAL A 49 -12.31 20.08 3.89
CA VAL A 49 -11.79 20.08 5.27
C VAL A 49 -12.93 20.14 6.26
N TYR A 50 -12.82 19.43 7.37
CA TYR A 50 -13.76 19.53 8.46
C TYR A 50 -13.09 19.42 9.83
N SER A 51 -13.75 19.92 10.84
CA SER A 51 -13.34 19.91 12.24
C SER A 51 -14.56 19.98 13.15
N ASP A 52 -14.32 20.00 14.45
CA ASP A 52 -15.28 20.36 15.49
C ASP A 52 -15.26 21.87 15.83
N ASP A 53 -14.37 22.63 15.20
CA ASP A 53 -14.14 24.06 15.43
C ASP A 53 -14.03 24.79 14.09
N ALA A 54 -14.92 25.75 13.85
CA ALA A 54 -14.96 26.54 12.61
C ALA A 54 -13.67 27.36 12.39
N ASN A 55 -12.98 27.80 13.45
CA ASN A 55 -11.73 28.53 13.35
C ASN A 55 -10.58 27.62 12.86
N LYS A 56 -10.51 26.39 13.38
CA LYS A 56 -9.54 25.39 12.90
C LYS A 56 -9.77 25.05 11.41
N THR A 57 -11.02 24.88 11.01
CA THR A 57 -11.38 24.63 9.63
C THR A 57 -10.98 25.78 8.71
N LYS A 58 -11.27 27.02 9.12
CA LYS A 58 -10.89 28.23 8.38
C LYS A 58 -9.37 28.34 8.22
N GLU A 59 -8.63 28.16 9.31
CA GLU A 59 -7.15 28.17 9.28
C GLU A 59 -6.60 27.10 8.32
N ALA A 60 -7.17 25.90 8.34
CA ALA A 60 -6.78 24.81 7.45
C ALA A 60 -7.01 25.15 5.97
N VAL A 61 -8.17 25.74 5.63
CA VAL A 61 -8.49 26.23 4.27
C VAL A 61 -7.48 27.28 3.83
N GLU A 62 -7.16 28.26 4.69
CA GLU A 62 -6.20 29.32 4.39
C GLU A 62 -4.79 28.76 4.14
N LYS A 63 -4.32 27.84 4.98
CA LYS A 63 -3.02 27.16 4.82
C LYS A 63 -2.94 26.38 3.51
N LEU A 64 -3.93 25.55 3.21
CA LEU A 64 -3.95 24.77 1.98
C LEU A 64 -4.01 25.65 0.73
N THR A 65 -4.84 26.69 0.73
CA THR A 65 -4.94 27.66 -0.38
C THR A 65 -3.61 28.36 -0.60
N LYS A 66 -2.93 28.78 0.46
CA LYS A 66 -1.61 29.41 0.41
C LYS A 66 -0.54 28.47 -0.14
N GLN A 67 -0.68 27.17 0.07
CA GLN A 67 0.19 26.10 -0.46
C GLN A 67 -0.16 25.70 -1.91
N GLY A 68 -1.10 26.38 -2.56
CA GLY A 68 -1.41 26.22 -3.98
C GLY A 68 -2.51 25.20 -4.28
N PHE A 69 -3.31 24.79 -3.29
CA PHE A 69 -4.51 23.98 -3.53
C PHE A 69 -5.61 24.88 -4.10
N LYS A 70 -6.18 24.52 -5.25
CA LYS A 70 -7.05 25.40 -6.05
C LYS A 70 -8.51 25.39 -5.62
N ASP A 71 -9.00 24.27 -5.12
CA ASP A 71 -10.40 24.07 -4.74
C ASP A 71 -10.47 23.47 -3.34
N VAL A 72 -10.46 24.33 -2.32
CA VAL A 72 -10.54 23.93 -0.92
C VAL A 72 -11.82 24.49 -0.32
N THR A 73 -12.66 23.62 0.21
CA THR A 73 -13.92 23.97 0.86
C THR A 73 -14.01 23.38 2.25
N SER A 74 -14.83 23.96 3.12
CA SER A 74 -15.13 23.44 4.44
C SER A 74 -16.48 22.72 4.46
N ALA A 75 -16.56 21.60 5.18
CA ALA A 75 -17.83 20.99 5.57
C ALA A 75 -18.33 21.57 6.88
N GLN A 76 -19.56 21.28 7.24
CA GLN A 76 -20.13 21.68 8.54
C GLN A 76 -19.34 21.07 9.70
N SER A 77 -19.31 21.78 10.81
CA SER A 77 -18.68 21.30 12.05
C SER A 77 -19.36 20.03 12.55
N THR A 78 -18.57 19.12 13.12
CA THR A 78 -19.10 17.91 13.78
C THR A 78 -19.95 18.20 15.00
N LYS A 79 -19.92 19.43 15.53
CA LYS A 79 -20.81 19.90 16.60
C LYS A 79 -22.17 20.38 16.08
N GLU A 80 -22.23 20.79 14.83
CA GLU A 80 -23.43 21.35 14.20
C GLU A 80 -24.20 20.33 13.38
N TYR A 81 -23.51 19.32 12.86
CA TYR A 81 -24.06 18.27 12.01
C TYR A 81 -23.71 16.89 12.53
N SER A 82 -24.70 16.00 12.59
CA SER A 82 -24.48 14.60 12.99
C SER A 82 -24.04 13.77 11.79
N TYR A 83 -22.75 13.42 11.76
CA TYR A 83 -22.17 12.56 10.76
C TYR A 83 -22.18 11.09 11.18
N GLU A 84 -22.25 10.20 10.21
CA GLU A 84 -21.91 8.79 10.43
C GLU A 84 -20.38 8.63 10.41
N PHE A 85 -19.83 8.07 11.47
CA PHE A 85 -18.40 7.91 11.64
C PHE A 85 -17.95 6.45 11.51
N VAL A 86 -16.74 6.28 10.98
CA VAL A 86 -15.97 5.04 11.00
C VAL A 86 -14.78 5.14 11.94
N LYS A 87 -14.21 4.01 12.36
CA LYS A 87 -13.09 3.99 13.32
C LYS A 87 -11.78 3.48 12.74
N TYR A 88 -11.80 2.77 11.60
CA TYR A 88 -10.55 2.41 10.95
C TYR A 88 -9.85 3.64 10.39
N THR A 89 -8.53 3.69 10.47
CA THR A 89 -7.73 4.80 9.94
C THR A 89 -7.63 4.72 8.42
N THR A 90 -7.86 5.83 7.72
CA THR A 90 -7.55 5.95 6.29
C THR A 90 -6.21 6.63 6.11
N LEU A 91 -5.29 5.98 5.40
CA LEU A 91 -3.96 6.48 5.10
C LEU A 91 -3.88 6.99 3.66
N ASN A 92 -3.22 8.13 3.46
CA ASN A 92 -2.83 8.57 2.13
C ASN A 92 -1.80 7.59 1.53
N SER A 93 -1.60 7.67 0.21
CA SER A 93 -0.73 6.75 -0.53
C SER A 93 0.72 6.76 -0.03
N SER A 94 1.25 7.91 0.38
CA SER A 94 2.61 7.99 0.93
C SER A 94 2.76 7.18 2.22
N LYS A 95 1.88 7.40 3.19
CA LYS A 95 1.90 6.67 4.47
C LYS A 95 1.63 5.17 4.28
N PHE A 96 0.75 4.81 3.36
CA PHE A 96 0.49 3.40 3.06
C PHE A 96 1.70 2.73 2.39
N GLN A 97 2.38 3.45 1.48
CA GLN A 97 3.63 3.00 0.87
C GLN A 97 4.74 2.79 1.92
N ASP A 98 4.87 3.69 2.90
CA ASP A 98 5.84 3.55 3.99
C ASP A 98 5.57 2.27 4.79
N ALA A 99 4.30 1.96 5.06
CA ALA A 99 3.92 0.72 5.74
C ALA A 99 4.24 -0.54 4.93
N LEU A 100 4.12 -0.48 3.59
CA LEU A 100 4.49 -1.59 2.70
C LEU A 100 6.00 -1.85 2.68
N LEU A 101 6.82 -0.80 2.81
CA LEU A 101 8.28 -0.89 2.79
C LEU A 101 8.90 -1.18 4.17
N ASP A 102 8.16 -0.96 5.24
CA ASP A 102 8.63 -1.28 6.59
C ASP A 102 8.54 -2.78 6.85
N THR A 103 9.69 -3.44 6.88
CA THR A 103 9.82 -4.89 7.14
C THR A 103 9.99 -5.24 8.62
N ASN A 104 10.12 -4.23 9.48
CA ASN A 104 10.52 -4.44 10.89
C ASN A 104 9.35 -4.61 11.86
N SER A 105 8.12 -4.32 11.44
CA SER A 105 6.94 -4.38 12.32
C SER A 105 6.09 -5.62 12.05
N ASN A 106 5.57 -6.21 13.13
CA ASN A 106 4.59 -7.28 13.03
C ASN A 106 3.24 -6.70 12.58
N LYS A 107 2.88 -6.92 11.33
CA LYS A 107 1.64 -6.42 10.71
C LYS A 107 1.10 -7.41 9.68
N VAL A 108 -0.16 -7.26 9.36
CA VAL A 108 -0.87 -8.08 8.36
C VAL A 108 -1.33 -7.19 7.22
N PHE A 109 -1.13 -7.63 5.98
CA PHE A 109 -1.72 -7.01 4.80
C PHE A 109 -2.86 -7.87 4.25
N LEU A 110 -3.97 -7.23 3.92
CA LEU A 110 -5.10 -7.82 3.23
C LEU A 110 -5.33 -7.13 1.89
N ASP A 111 -5.41 -7.92 0.84
CA ASP A 111 -5.69 -7.46 -0.52
C ASP A 111 -7.14 -7.81 -0.89
N ALA A 112 -7.99 -6.81 -1.02
CA ALA A 112 -9.39 -6.96 -1.37
C ALA A 112 -9.66 -6.82 -2.88
N ARG A 113 -8.64 -7.04 -3.71
CA ARG A 113 -8.79 -7.14 -5.17
C ARG A 113 -9.27 -8.53 -5.59
N GLU A 114 -9.58 -8.66 -6.86
CA GLU A 114 -9.88 -9.96 -7.45
C GLU A 114 -8.66 -10.91 -7.32
N LYS A 115 -8.95 -12.20 -7.14
CA LYS A 115 -7.89 -13.21 -6.98
C LYS A 115 -6.86 -13.21 -8.12
N LYS A 116 -7.31 -12.96 -9.34
CA LYS A 116 -6.43 -12.86 -10.52
C LYS A 116 -5.35 -11.79 -10.34
N ASP A 117 -5.74 -10.59 -9.92
CA ASP A 117 -4.80 -9.48 -9.77
C ASP A 117 -3.92 -9.65 -8.51
N PHE A 118 -4.44 -10.32 -7.49
CA PHE A 118 -3.65 -10.75 -6.35
C PHE A 118 -2.56 -11.74 -6.77
N ASP A 119 -2.91 -12.78 -7.54
CA ASP A 119 -1.97 -13.81 -7.99
C ASP A 119 -0.88 -13.24 -8.91
N GLU A 120 -1.20 -12.22 -9.68
CA GLU A 120 -0.23 -11.54 -10.54
C GLU A 120 0.80 -10.75 -9.73
N LYS A 121 0.36 -9.96 -8.78
CA LYS A 121 1.23 -9.14 -7.92
C LYS A 121 0.50 -8.66 -6.67
N HIS A 122 1.08 -8.86 -5.50
CA HIS A 122 0.54 -8.39 -4.22
C HIS A 122 1.65 -7.99 -3.24
N ALA A 123 1.28 -7.36 -2.15
CA ALA A 123 2.21 -7.02 -1.07
C ALA A 123 2.76 -8.29 -0.41
N ALA A 124 4.05 -8.29 -0.05
CA ALA A 124 4.70 -9.44 0.58
C ALA A 124 3.90 -9.93 1.80
N GLY A 125 3.59 -11.22 1.83
CA GLY A 125 2.82 -11.85 2.91
C GLY A 125 1.35 -11.48 2.98
N ALA A 126 0.82 -10.70 2.02
CA ALA A 126 -0.59 -10.34 2.00
C ALA A 126 -1.49 -11.56 1.78
N LYS A 127 -2.69 -11.49 2.35
CA LYS A 127 -3.75 -12.48 2.14
C LYS A 127 -4.85 -11.87 1.28
N ASN A 128 -5.35 -12.63 0.32
CA ASN A 128 -6.46 -12.19 -0.53
C ASN A 128 -7.80 -12.35 0.19
N VAL A 129 -8.66 -11.36 0.09
CA VAL A 129 -9.97 -11.30 0.75
C VAL A 129 -11.04 -10.88 -0.24
N ASP A 130 -12.14 -11.63 -0.31
CA ASP A 130 -13.31 -11.19 -1.06
C ASP A 130 -14.20 -10.27 -0.19
N SER A 131 -14.28 -8.99 -0.54
CA SER A 131 -15.11 -8.01 0.18
C SER A 131 -16.62 -8.30 0.15
N LYS A 132 -17.06 -9.21 -0.73
CA LYS A 132 -18.47 -9.64 -0.82
C LYS A 132 -18.78 -10.86 0.05
N ASN A 133 -17.73 -11.59 0.49
CA ASN A 133 -17.86 -12.76 1.33
C ASN A 133 -16.81 -12.74 2.44
N LEU A 134 -17.20 -12.21 3.59
CA LEU A 134 -16.34 -12.03 4.77
C LEU A 134 -16.61 -13.04 5.89
N ASP A 135 -17.37 -14.09 5.63
CA ASP A 135 -17.78 -15.08 6.66
C ASP A 135 -16.58 -15.79 7.28
N ASN A 136 -15.57 -16.08 6.46
CA ASN A 136 -14.35 -16.78 6.90
C ASN A 136 -13.19 -15.82 7.20
N LEU A 137 -13.41 -14.51 7.23
CA LEU A 137 -12.35 -13.53 7.42
C LEU A 137 -11.56 -13.81 8.71
N GLN A 138 -12.23 -14.11 9.79
CA GLN A 138 -11.60 -14.33 11.10
C GLN A 138 -10.61 -15.52 11.11
N SER A 139 -10.80 -16.53 10.27
CA SER A 139 -9.93 -17.71 10.22
C SER A 139 -8.51 -17.41 9.70
N ILE A 140 -8.34 -16.32 8.98
CA ILE A 140 -7.05 -15.90 8.40
C ILE A 140 -6.38 -14.78 9.17
N LEU A 141 -7.02 -14.28 10.23
CA LEU A 141 -6.55 -13.13 10.99
C LEU A 141 -5.76 -13.55 12.24
N PRO A 142 -4.87 -12.70 12.75
CA PRO A 142 -4.18 -12.93 14.00
C PRO A 142 -5.18 -12.96 15.18
N GLU A 143 -4.88 -13.75 16.21
CA GLU A 143 -5.68 -13.78 17.43
C GLU A 143 -5.58 -12.47 18.22
N ASP A 144 -4.37 -11.88 18.22
CA ASP A 144 -4.10 -10.60 18.88
C ASP A 144 -4.79 -9.44 18.15
N LYS A 145 -5.76 -8.82 18.82
CA LYS A 145 -6.55 -7.71 18.30
C LYS A 145 -5.79 -6.39 18.22
N GLU A 146 -4.62 -6.31 18.84
CA GLU A 146 -3.71 -5.16 18.71
C GLU A 146 -2.83 -5.22 17.48
N THR A 147 -2.71 -6.37 16.80
CA THR A 147 -1.92 -6.51 15.58
C THR A 147 -2.40 -5.55 14.51
N PRO A 148 -1.53 -4.69 13.95
CA PRO A 148 -1.88 -3.77 12.87
C PRO A 148 -2.28 -4.52 11.60
N ILE A 149 -3.42 -4.15 11.01
CA ILE A 149 -3.92 -4.73 9.76
C ILE A 149 -4.11 -3.62 8.74
N TYR A 150 -3.43 -3.76 7.62
CA TYR A 150 -3.48 -2.83 6.48
C TYR A 150 -4.26 -3.45 5.34
N VAL A 151 -5.24 -2.72 4.81
CA VAL A 151 -6.14 -3.22 3.78
C VAL A 151 -6.08 -2.32 2.55
N TYR A 152 -5.93 -2.90 1.38
CA TYR A 152 -5.94 -2.19 0.11
C TYR A 152 -6.78 -2.89 -0.94
N CYS A 153 -7.17 -2.16 -1.98
CA CYS A 153 -7.86 -2.68 -3.16
C CYS A 153 -7.56 -1.82 -4.39
N TYR A 154 -8.48 -1.72 -5.36
CA TYR A 154 -8.30 -0.89 -6.55
C TYR A 154 -8.44 0.62 -6.32
N SER A 155 -9.35 1.04 -5.40
CA SER A 155 -9.76 2.44 -5.22
C SER A 155 -10.12 2.83 -3.78
N GLY A 156 -9.78 1.99 -2.79
CA GLY A 156 -10.13 2.22 -1.38
C GLY A 156 -11.56 1.83 -0.97
N ASN A 157 -12.46 1.51 -1.91
CA ASN A 157 -13.85 1.18 -1.59
C ASN A 157 -14.05 -0.23 -1.05
N ARG A 158 -13.54 -1.27 -1.73
CA ARG A 158 -13.63 -2.66 -1.25
C ARG A 158 -12.87 -2.84 0.07
N SER A 159 -11.68 -2.24 0.15
CA SER A 159 -10.87 -2.30 1.36
C SER A 159 -11.53 -1.60 2.55
N SER A 160 -12.33 -0.55 2.34
CA SER A 160 -13.09 0.09 3.42
C SER A 160 -14.18 -0.83 3.99
N VAL A 161 -14.80 -1.67 3.17
CA VAL A 161 -15.77 -2.67 3.64
C VAL A 161 -15.09 -3.71 4.51
N VAL A 162 -13.93 -4.21 4.08
CA VAL A 162 -13.12 -5.16 4.87
C VAL A 162 -12.65 -4.49 6.17
N SER A 163 -12.18 -3.25 6.11
CA SER A 163 -11.72 -2.50 7.30
C SER A 163 -12.82 -2.31 8.32
N GLN A 164 -14.05 -2.01 7.89
CA GLN A 164 -15.19 -1.92 8.81
C GLN A 164 -15.47 -3.26 9.48
N LYS A 165 -15.46 -4.37 8.72
CA LYS A 165 -15.64 -5.71 9.29
C LYS A 165 -14.56 -6.05 10.33
N LEU A 166 -13.32 -5.65 10.11
CA LEU A 166 -12.23 -5.83 11.08
C LEU A 166 -12.50 -5.07 12.39
N ILE A 167 -12.99 -3.82 12.31
CA ILE A 167 -13.42 -3.06 13.48
C ILE A 167 -14.56 -3.79 14.22
N ASP A 168 -15.55 -4.30 13.51
CA ASP A 168 -16.69 -5.04 14.07
C ASP A 168 -16.22 -6.34 14.76
N LEU A 169 -15.13 -6.95 14.29
CA LEU A 169 -14.48 -8.11 14.90
C LEU A 169 -13.56 -7.76 16.07
N GLY A 170 -13.43 -6.47 16.42
CA GLY A 170 -12.70 -5.99 17.59
C GLY A 170 -11.22 -5.68 17.35
N TYR A 171 -10.74 -5.66 16.10
CA TYR A 171 -9.37 -5.22 15.78
C TYR A 171 -9.27 -3.72 15.97
N LYS A 172 -8.20 -3.27 16.65
CA LYS A 172 -8.06 -1.87 17.07
C LYS A 172 -7.21 -1.03 16.14
N ASN A 173 -6.25 -1.66 15.45
CA ASN A 173 -5.28 -0.99 14.59
C ASN A 173 -5.51 -1.39 13.14
N VAL A 174 -6.57 -0.83 12.53
CA VAL A 174 -6.99 -1.12 11.16
C VAL A 174 -6.75 0.10 10.28
N TYR A 175 -6.05 -0.11 9.17
CA TYR A 175 -5.63 0.93 8.24
C TYR A 175 -6.10 0.62 6.82
N ASN A 176 -6.88 1.53 6.25
CA ASN A 176 -7.37 1.45 4.87
C ASN A 176 -6.56 2.36 3.95
N ALA A 177 -6.13 1.86 2.81
CA ALA A 177 -5.53 2.70 1.77
C ALA A 177 -6.58 3.63 1.16
N LEU A 178 -6.33 4.95 1.18
CA LEU A 178 -7.19 5.93 0.51
C LEU A 178 -7.21 5.69 -1.00
N ASP A 179 -6.03 5.64 -1.59
CA ASP A 179 -5.85 5.37 -3.01
C ASP A 179 -5.54 3.89 -3.22
N GLY A 180 -6.26 3.26 -4.13
CA GLY A 180 -6.00 1.88 -4.48
C GLY A 180 -4.97 1.74 -5.59
N THR A 181 -4.75 0.49 -6.03
CA THR A 181 -3.74 0.16 -7.05
C THR A 181 -4.03 0.73 -8.44
N LYS A 182 -5.26 1.19 -8.71
CA LYS A 182 -5.62 1.91 -9.94
C LYS A 182 -5.30 3.41 -9.89
N GLU A 183 -5.13 3.96 -8.69
CA GLU A 183 -4.94 5.39 -8.47
C GLU A 183 -3.49 5.71 -8.08
N PHE A 184 -2.80 4.76 -7.45
CA PHE A 184 -1.41 4.90 -7.04
C PHE A 184 -0.62 3.63 -7.36
N ASN A 185 0.57 3.80 -7.93
CA ASN A 185 1.46 2.68 -8.25
C ASN A 185 2.31 2.29 -7.04
N TYR A 186 1.74 1.47 -6.17
CA TYR A 186 2.45 0.97 -5.00
C TYR A 186 3.63 0.07 -5.39
N LYS A 187 4.75 0.27 -4.72
CA LYS A 187 5.87 -0.65 -4.75
C LYS A 187 5.61 -1.74 -3.73
N PHE A 188 5.29 -2.92 -4.21
CA PHE A 188 5.22 -4.12 -3.38
C PHE A 188 6.60 -4.78 -3.36
N GLU A 189 7.05 -5.21 -2.17
CA GLU A 189 8.12 -6.19 -2.12
C GLU A 189 7.55 -7.48 -2.71
N ILE A 190 8.19 -7.99 -3.75
CA ILE A 190 7.81 -9.27 -4.36
C ILE A 190 8.26 -10.33 -3.36
N ALA A 191 7.31 -11.00 -2.69
CA ALA A 191 7.62 -12.27 -2.08
C ALA A 191 8.10 -13.18 -3.21
N ASP A 192 9.36 -13.63 -3.15
CA ASP A 192 9.88 -14.61 -4.08
C ASP A 192 8.96 -15.83 -4.08
N CYS A 193 8.15 -15.93 -5.11
CA CYS A 193 7.13 -16.97 -5.25
C CYS A 193 7.73 -18.33 -5.61
N CYS A 194 9.06 -18.49 -5.52
CA CYS A 194 9.80 -19.67 -5.97
C CYS A 194 10.86 -20.15 -4.99
N THR A 195 10.53 -20.26 -3.70
CA THR A 195 11.25 -21.17 -2.81
C THR A 195 10.27 -22.17 -2.22
N GLU A 196 9.94 -23.19 -2.99
CA GLU A 196 9.47 -24.45 -2.43
C GLU A 196 10.54 -24.97 -1.47
N PRO A 197 10.22 -25.28 -0.21
CA PRO A 197 11.18 -25.94 0.68
C PRO A 197 11.37 -27.38 0.23
N GLY A 198 12.48 -27.60 -0.47
CA GLY A 198 13.26 -28.82 -0.44
C GLY A 198 12.64 -30.10 -0.92
N THR A 199 12.77 -30.42 -2.18
CA THR A 199 13.04 -31.81 -2.54
C THR A 199 14.56 -31.97 -2.68
N LYS A 200 15.17 -32.54 -1.65
CA LYS A 200 16.50 -33.14 -1.76
C LYS A 200 16.37 -34.29 -2.75
N SER A 201 16.84 -34.10 -3.96
CA SER A 201 17.16 -35.22 -4.83
C SER A 201 18.62 -35.59 -4.60
N ASP A 202 18.82 -36.59 -3.77
CA ASP A 202 20.02 -37.39 -3.81
C ASP A 202 20.09 -38.04 -5.20
N SER A 203 20.97 -37.57 -6.00
CA SER A 203 21.47 -38.34 -7.15
C SER A 203 22.98 -38.41 -7.03
N ASN A 204 23.38 -39.46 -6.31
CA ASN A 204 24.67 -40.08 -6.38
C ASN A 204 24.78 -40.67 -7.81
N HIS A 205 25.63 -40.11 -8.64
CA HIS A 205 26.16 -40.78 -9.84
C HIS A 205 27.65 -40.63 -9.81
N ASP A 206 28.22 -41.70 -9.25
CA ASP A 206 29.55 -42.18 -9.39
C ASP A 206 29.75 -42.62 -10.85
N HIS A 207 30.70 -42.02 -11.58
CA HIS A 207 31.28 -42.60 -12.76
C HIS A 207 32.79 -42.36 -12.78
N SER A 208 33.45 -43.47 -12.40
CA SER A 208 34.86 -43.77 -12.55
C SER A 208 35.39 -43.51 -13.97
N SER A 209 36.56 -42.95 -13.96
CA SER A 209 37.74 -43.12 -14.83
C SER A 209 37.60 -43.92 -16.14
N HIS A 210 37.96 -43.29 -17.26
CA HIS A 210 38.81 -43.93 -18.28
C HIS A 210 39.80 -42.92 -18.86
N ASN A 211 41.03 -43.23 -18.58
CA ASN A 211 42.28 -42.70 -19.11
C ASN A 211 42.56 -43.35 -20.45
N HIS A 212 42.79 -42.58 -21.52
CA HIS A 212 43.66 -43.02 -22.63
C HIS A 212 44.31 -41.81 -23.28
N GLY A 213 45.57 -41.90 -23.23
CA GLY A 213 46.57 -41.02 -23.74
C GLY A 213 46.92 -41.17 -25.20
N SER A 214 47.94 -40.42 -25.55
CA SER A 214 48.82 -40.44 -26.73
C SER A 214 48.37 -39.53 -27.88
N ASN A 215 49.03 -38.52 -28.16
CA ASN A 215 50.37 -38.19 -28.60
C ASN A 215 50.42 -37.73 -30.10
N SER A 216 51.30 -36.74 -30.29
CA SER A 216 51.98 -36.34 -31.52
C SER A 216 51.24 -35.42 -32.51
N ASN A 217 51.70 -34.29 -32.68
CA ASN A 217 52.91 -33.67 -33.20
C ASN A 217 52.71 -32.92 -34.52
N SER A 218 53.25 -31.69 -34.56
CA SER A 218 53.83 -30.97 -35.69
C SER A 218 52.85 -30.47 -36.80
N THR A 219 52.96 -29.34 -37.33
CA THR A 219 53.98 -28.38 -37.73
C THR A 219 53.34 -27.19 -38.43
N GLU A 220 53.91 -26.04 -38.17
CA GLU A 220 54.17 -24.87 -39.02
C GLU A 220 53.57 -24.73 -40.44
N LYS A 221 53.07 -23.51 -40.69
CA LYS A 221 53.61 -22.45 -41.58
C LYS A 221 52.54 -21.46 -41.93
N LYS A 222 52.75 -20.20 -41.58
CA LYS A 222 53.14 -19.02 -42.38
C LYS A 222 52.50 -18.89 -43.72
N ASP A 223 51.86 -17.79 -43.98
CA ASP A 223 52.10 -16.64 -44.84
C ASP A 223 50.77 -15.98 -45.20
N ASP A 224 50.56 -14.71 -44.85
CA ASP A 224 50.94 -13.46 -45.46
C ASP A 224 50.20 -13.12 -46.75
N HIS A 225 49.69 -11.96 -46.81
CA HIS A 225 49.35 -10.96 -47.81
C HIS A 225 47.95 -10.39 -47.75
N SER A 226 47.85 -9.19 -47.22
CA SER A 226 47.84 -7.89 -47.90
C SER A 226 46.73 -7.67 -48.92
N GLY A 227 45.99 -6.62 -48.72
CA GLY A 227 45.82 -5.64 -49.76
C GLY A 227 44.42 -5.30 -50.23
N HIS A 228 44.11 -4.07 -49.94
CA HIS A 228 43.49 -3.01 -50.76
C HIS A 228 42.01 -3.02 -51.17
N ASN A 229 41.44 -1.94 -50.71
CA ASN A 229 40.63 -0.91 -51.40
C ASN A 229 39.49 -1.31 -52.35
N HIS A 230 38.32 -0.89 -52.03
CA HIS A 230 37.62 0.30 -52.60
C HIS A 230 36.49 0.68 -51.71
#